data_30bed733a60697a937b3bccd54b48326
#
_entry.id   30bed733a60697a937b3bccd54b48326
#
_cell.length_a   1.000
_cell.length_b   1.000
_cell.length_c   1.000
_cell.angle_alpha   90.00
_cell.angle_beta   90.00
_cell.angle_gamma   90.00
#
_symmetry.space_group_name_H-M   'P 1'
#
loop_
_entity.id
_entity.type
_entity.pdbx_description
1 polymer ?
#
loop_
_entity_poly.entity_id
_entity_poly.type
_entity_poly.pdbx_seq_one_letter_code
_entity_poly.pdbx_strand_id
1 'polypeptide(L)'
;MAHDETSFDDDSPREACGVVGIYAPGQPVAHLNYLSLYALQHRGQESAGIATSDGERITVVKDMGLVSNVFNDRTLAGLDGHLGIGQTRYSTTGSSSWRNAQPVYRGEFQREFALGHNGNLTNTEELAQEAGMLPGTITSDSDLVAELIANQIGHESNHNASDGRELERGLVKILPKLEGAFSFVLMDEAHIIGVRDPNGFRPLCLGKLDNGWVLASETPALDIIGAHFVREIDPGEMVIISATGVRSIQPFPVERINPTLCVFEFVYFARPDTQLYTQSVHHARVRMGQFLAKQAPVEADVVMGVPESGIPAAEGYAKEIKIPYAQGLVKNRYIGRTFIAPNQELRSLGVRMKLNPLRDTISGNRLVVVDDSIVRGTTTRAMVKMLREAGAKEIHMRISSPPYRWPCFYGMDTGTRSELLAANLTVQEIQDYLDVDSLAYLTLDNLLEATGTNNAGFCSACLTGDYPVDIPVNLSKKILEESIHKPEKSSATQREKISGGIQQSFSEIHE
;
A
#
# COMPACT_ATOMS: atom_id res chain seq x y z
N MET A 1 -23.44 -9.26 -19.56
CA MET A 1 -22.22 -8.67 -20.15
C MET A 1 -21.72 -7.66 -19.14
N ALA A 2 -20.83 -8.08 -18.27
CA ALA A 2 -20.19 -7.21 -17.30
C ALA A 2 -19.06 -6.47 -18.03
N HIS A 3 -19.19 -5.15 -18.16
CA HIS A 3 -18.11 -4.31 -18.63
C HIS A 3 -16.98 -4.33 -17.60
N ASP A 4 -15.84 -4.88 -18.02
CA ASP A 4 -14.57 -4.75 -17.33
C ASP A 4 -14.20 -3.26 -17.39
N GLU A 5 -14.47 -2.53 -16.31
CA GLU A 5 -14.11 -1.11 -16.18
C GLU A 5 -12.60 -1.02 -15.97
N THR A 6 -11.84 -1.02 -17.07
CA THR A 6 -10.41 -0.76 -17.06
C THR A 6 -10.16 0.69 -16.67
N SER A 7 -9.89 0.91 -15.38
CA SER A 7 -9.36 2.17 -14.85
C SER A 7 -8.07 2.57 -15.59
N PHE A 8 -7.78 3.87 -15.66
CA PHE A 8 -6.48 4.39 -16.13
C PHE A 8 -5.35 3.66 -15.40
N ASP A 9 -4.62 2.83 -16.13
CA ASP A 9 -3.41 2.20 -15.63
C ASP A 9 -2.31 3.26 -15.49
N ASP A 10 -2.21 3.81 -14.28
CA ASP A 10 -1.05 4.54 -13.82
C ASP A 10 0.04 3.50 -13.54
N ASP A 11 1.20 3.63 -14.17
CA ASP A 11 2.35 2.72 -14.01
C ASP A 11 2.98 2.79 -12.61
N SER A 12 2.58 3.76 -11.80
CA SER A 12 3.06 3.87 -10.43
C SER A 12 2.60 2.66 -9.60
N PRO A 13 3.43 2.15 -8.68
CA PRO A 13 2.98 1.17 -7.70
C PRO A 13 1.70 1.65 -7.02
N ARG A 14 0.66 0.83 -7.04
CA ARG A 14 -0.63 1.20 -6.44
C ARG A 14 -0.56 0.97 -4.94
N GLU A 15 -1.09 1.91 -4.19
CA GLU A 15 -0.78 2.23 -2.81
C GLU A 15 -1.34 1.24 -1.77
N ALA A 16 -0.76 1.28 -0.57
CA ALA A 16 -1.21 0.57 0.62
C ALA A 16 -2.17 1.46 1.41
N CYS A 17 -3.18 0.89 2.07
CA CYS A 17 -4.15 1.59 2.91
C CYS A 17 -3.49 2.44 4.02
N GLY A 18 -4.19 3.45 4.50
CA GLY A 18 -3.83 4.22 5.70
C GLY A 18 -4.80 3.94 6.84
N VAL A 19 -4.30 3.66 8.03
CA VAL A 19 -5.08 3.43 9.24
C VAL A 19 -4.69 4.39 10.35
N VAL A 20 -5.67 4.77 11.19
CA VAL A 20 -5.47 5.59 12.37
C VAL A 20 -6.41 5.12 13.49
N GLY A 21 -5.96 5.20 14.75
CA GLY A 21 -6.77 4.98 15.93
C GLY A 21 -6.44 6.02 17.00
N ILE A 22 -7.45 6.66 17.57
CA ILE A 22 -7.29 7.77 18.51
C ILE A 22 -8.10 7.52 19.76
N TYR A 23 -7.45 7.57 20.90
CA TYR A 23 -8.07 7.64 22.23
C TYR A 23 -7.76 9.01 22.82
N ALA A 24 -8.74 9.91 22.93
CA ALA A 24 -8.53 11.28 23.38
C ALA A 24 -9.76 11.82 24.12
N PRO A 25 -9.95 11.49 25.41
CA PRO A 25 -11.05 12.00 26.22
C PRO A 25 -11.09 13.53 26.26
N GLY A 26 -12.28 14.08 25.99
CA GLY A 26 -12.52 15.52 25.97
C GLY A 26 -12.05 16.25 24.70
N GLN A 27 -11.61 15.51 23.69
CA GLN A 27 -11.22 16.04 22.37
C GLN A 27 -12.23 15.63 21.29
N PRO A 28 -12.39 16.40 20.21
CA PRO A 28 -13.27 16.06 19.09
C PRO A 28 -12.66 14.94 18.22
N VAL A 29 -12.74 13.68 18.67
CA VAL A 29 -12.05 12.52 18.08
C VAL A 29 -12.37 12.32 16.60
N ALA A 30 -13.61 12.60 16.17
CA ALA A 30 -14.00 12.52 14.76
C ALA A 30 -13.17 13.48 13.89
N HIS A 31 -12.95 14.72 14.35
CA HIS A 31 -12.15 15.71 13.63
C HIS A 31 -10.66 15.35 13.65
N LEU A 32 -10.14 14.82 14.75
CA LEU A 32 -8.76 14.33 14.81
C LEU A 32 -8.54 13.18 13.84
N ASN A 33 -9.48 12.22 13.77
CA ASN A 33 -9.43 11.13 12.77
C ASN A 33 -9.50 11.69 11.34
N TYR A 34 -10.41 12.62 11.06
CA TYR A 34 -10.52 13.27 9.75
C TYR A 34 -9.20 13.91 9.30
N LEU A 35 -8.55 14.71 10.16
CA LEU A 35 -7.29 15.37 9.86
C LEU A 35 -6.16 14.35 9.63
N SER A 36 -6.07 13.33 10.49
CA SER A 36 -5.09 12.25 10.35
C SER A 36 -5.29 11.46 9.06
N LEU A 37 -6.53 11.13 8.68
CA LEU A 37 -6.83 10.47 7.40
C LEU A 37 -6.53 11.37 6.21
N TYR A 38 -6.73 12.69 6.34
CA TYR A 38 -6.36 13.64 5.29
C TYR A 38 -4.85 13.65 5.06
N ALA A 39 -4.04 13.54 6.11
CA ALA A 39 -2.59 13.35 6.00
C ALA A 39 -2.20 12.00 5.36
N LEU A 40 -3.02 10.96 5.52
CA LEU A 40 -2.84 9.63 4.95
C LEU A 40 -3.53 9.43 3.59
N GLN A 41 -4.15 10.47 2.99
CA GLN A 41 -4.91 10.36 1.75
C GLN A 41 -4.13 9.78 0.58
N HIS A 42 -2.81 9.97 0.55
CA HIS A 42 -1.92 9.40 -0.47
C HIS A 42 -1.91 7.87 -0.44
N ARG A 43 -2.21 7.22 0.70
CA ARG A 43 -2.24 5.77 0.86
C ARG A 43 -3.53 5.12 0.33
N GLY A 44 -4.64 5.84 0.27
CA GLY A 44 -5.90 5.29 -0.23
C GLY A 44 -6.84 6.37 -0.76
N GLN A 45 -7.39 6.18 -1.95
CA GLN A 45 -8.23 7.17 -2.63
C GLN A 45 -9.58 6.61 -3.11
N GLU A 46 -9.88 5.34 -2.85
CA GLU A 46 -11.11 4.68 -3.29
C GLU A 46 -12.26 4.85 -2.31
N SER A 47 -11.98 4.73 -1.03
CA SER A 47 -12.96 4.93 0.04
C SER A 47 -12.31 5.44 1.30
N ALA A 48 -13.11 6.07 2.16
CA ALA A 48 -12.71 6.51 3.49
C ALA A 48 -13.82 6.21 4.51
N GLY A 49 -13.42 5.99 5.76
CA GLY A 49 -14.39 5.75 6.84
C GLY A 49 -13.81 6.08 8.20
N ILE A 50 -14.70 6.45 9.13
CA ILE A 50 -14.41 6.70 10.53
C ILE A 50 -15.46 5.97 11.37
N ALA A 51 -14.99 5.30 12.42
CA ALA A 51 -15.82 4.77 13.50
C ALA A 51 -15.45 5.47 14.80
N THR A 52 -16.44 5.86 15.61
CA THR A 52 -16.23 6.47 16.93
C THR A 52 -17.06 5.77 18.00
N SER A 53 -16.65 5.83 19.26
CA SER A 53 -17.41 5.37 20.39
C SER A 53 -17.50 6.40 21.51
N ASP A 54 -18.68 6.52 22.08
CA ASP A 54 -18.98 7.30 23.28
C ASP A 54 -18.78 6.51 24.58
N GLY A 55 -18.44 5.23 24.50
CA GLY A 55 -18.28 4.29 25.59
C GLY A 55 -19.46 3.32 25.75
N GLU A 56 -20.55 3.53 25.00
CA GLU A 56 -21.77 2.69 25.05
C GLU A 56 -22.07 2.05 23.70
N ARG A 57 -21.76 2.74 22.59
CA ARG A 57 -22.03 2.30 21.22
C ARG A 57 -20.98 2.78 20.23
N ILE A 58 -20.90 2.08 19.11
CA ILE A 58 -20.04 2.47 17.99
C ILE A 58 -20.88 3.08 16.86
N THR A 59 -20.49 4.26 16.41
CA THR A 59 -21.08 4.92 15.24
C THR A 59 -20.08 4.91 14.08
N VAL A 60 -20.52 4.45 12.89
CA VAL A 60 -19.65 4.32 11.70
C VAL A 60 -20.22 5.15 10.55
N VAL A 61 -19.34 5.97 9.95
CA VAL A 61 -19.60 6.66 8.67
C VAL A 61 -18.49 6.29 7.70
N LYS A 62 -18.87 5.73 6.55
CA LYS A 62 -17.93 5.36 5.48
C LYS A 62 -18.60 5.46 4.12
N ASP A 63 -17.82 5.82 3.09
CA ASP A 63 -18.31 5.85 1.72
C ASP A 63 -17.15 5.76 0.72
N MET A 64 -17.51 5.66 -0.55
CA MET A 64 -16.56 5.70 -1.67
C MET A 64 -16.12 7.16 -1.91
N GLY A 65 -14.84 7.35 -2.17
CA GLY A 65 -14.25 8.64 -2.48
C GLY A 65 -13.14 9.08 -1.53
N LEU A 66 -12.64 10.30 -1.74
CA LEU A 66 -11.62 10.92 -0.92
C LEU A 66 -12.18 11.30 0.45
N VAL A 67 -11.31 11.43 1.45
CA VAL A 67 -11.67 11.86 2.82
C VAL A 67 -12.49 13.14 2.80
N SER A 68 -12.12 14.13 2.00
CA SER A 68 -12.84 15.40 1.86
C SER A 68 -14.20 15.29 1.15
N ASN A 69 -14.45 14.19 0.42
CA ASN A 69 -15.73 13.95 -0.25
C ASN A 69 -16.70 13.19 0.65
N VAL A 70 -16.17 12.28 1.48
CA VAL A 70 -16.95 11.44 2.39
C VAL A 70 -17.38 12.24 3.63
N PHE A 71 -16.50 13.09 4.16
CA PHE A 71 -16.72 13.80 5.40
C PHE A 71 -16.93 15.31 5.17
N ASN A 72 -17.90 15.84 5.89
CA ASN A 72 -18.18 17.26 6.03
C ASN A 72 -18.58 17.56 7.47
N ASP A 73 -18.78 18.85 7.82
CA ASP A 73 -19.11 19.26 9.19
C ASP A 73 -20.33 18.52 9.76
N ARG A 74 -21.34 18.23 8.92
CA ARG A 74 -22.56 17.54 9.36
C ARG A 74 -22.29 16.06 9.67
N THR A 75 -21.53 15.37 8.83
CA THR A 75 -21.19 13.97 9.05
C THR A 75 -20.27 13.80 10.25
N LEU A 76 -19.30 14.69 10.42
CA LEU A 76 -18.40 14.70 11.58
C LEU A 76 -19.13 15.04 12.90
N ALA A 77 -20.10 15.94 12.86
CA ALA A 77 -20.92 16.27 14.05
C ALA A 77 -21.81 15.10 14.52
N GLY A 78 -22.06 14.10 13.66
CA GLY A 78 -22.79 12.87 14.01
C GLY A 78 -21.91 11.75 14.59
N LEU A 79 -20.59 11.97 14.64
CA LEU A 79 -19.60 11.00 15.13
C LEU A 79 -19.11 11.43 16.52
N ASP A 80 -19.98 11.27 17.51
CA ASP A 80 -19.65 11.57 18.91
C ASP A 80 -18.72 10.49 19.48
N GLY A 81 -17.92 10.85 20.49
CA GLY A 81 -17.12 9.90 21.23
C GLY A 81 -15.77 10.43 21.70
N HIS A 82 -15.07 9.59 22.45
CA HIS A 82 -13.75 9.87 23.01
C HIS A 82 -12.67 8.93 22.49
N LEU A 83 -13.05 7.96 21.68
CA LEU A 83 -12.16 7.09 20.95
C LEU A 83 -12.73 6.83 19.54
N GLY A 84 -11.85 6.54 18.58
CA GLY A 84 -12.28 6.26 17.23
C GLY A 84 -11.14 5.77 16.35
N ILE A 85 -11.51 5.05 15.30
CA ILE A 85 -10.58 4.60 14.26
C ILE A 85 -10.98 5.15 12.90
N GLY A 86 -10.00 5.30 12.02
CA GLY A 86 -10.23 5.73 10.66
C GLY A 86 -9.40 4.94 9.66
N GLN A 87 -9.90 4.92 8.42
CA GLN A 87 -9.17 4.31 7.30
C GLN A 87 -9.40 5.04 5.99
N THR A 88 -8.32 5.12 5.18
CA THR A 88 -8.35 5.34 3.74
C THR A 88 -8.00 4.04 3.04
N ARG A 89 -8.82 3.62 2.07
CA ARG A 89 -8.66 2.32 1.41
C ARG A 89 -8.19 2.47 -0.04
N TYR A 90 -7.28 1.57 -0.38
CA TYR A 90 -7.00 1.12 -1.73
C TYR A 90 -7.20 -0.40 -1.80
N SER A 91 -7.93 -0.91 -2.79
CA SER A 91 -8.33 -2.32 -2.82
C SER A 91 -7.17 -3.24 -3.22
N THR A 92 -6.78 -4.15 -2.33
CA THR A 92 -5.81 -5.24 -2.57
C THR A 92 -6.53 -6.58 -2.78
N THR A 93 -7.30 -7.04 -1.78
CA THR A 93 -8.24 -8.15 -1.92
C THR A 93 -9.67 -7.63 -1.88
N GLY A 94 -10.52 -8.12 -2.79
CA GLY A 94 -11.90 -7.68 -3.00
C GLY A 94 -12.03 -6.46 -3.92
N SER A 95 -13.19 -6.32 -4.52
CA SER A 95 -13.51 -5.22 -5.46
C SER A 95 -13.56 -3.85 -4.78
N SER A 96 -13.34 -2.79 -5.58
CA SER A 96 -13.57 -1.41 -5.16
C SER A 96 -15.08 -1.14 -5.11
N SER A 97 -15.70 -1.41 -3.97
CA SER A 97 -17.13 -1.25 -3.73
C SER A 97 -17.39 -0.76 -2.31
N TRP A 98 -18.55 -0.13 -2.10
CA TRP A 98 -18.98 0.35 -0.78
C TRP A 98 -18.98 -0.75 0.29
N ARG A 99 -19.33 -1.98 -0.08
CA ARG A 99 -19.34 -3.14 0.82
C ARG A 99 -17.97 -3.37 1.46
N ASN A 100 -16.91 -3.17 0.68
CA ASN A 100 -15.52 -3.37 1.10
C ASN A 100 -14.89 -2.10 1.70
N ALA A 101 -15.63 -0.98 1.78
CA ALA A 101 -15.16 0.22 2.47
C ALA A 101 -14.99 -0.07 3.96
N GLN A 102 -13.95 0.50 4.56
CA GLN A 102 -13.58 0.29 5.96
C GLN A 102 -13.71 1.59 6.76
N PRO A 103 -13.85 1.51 8.10
CA PRO A 103 -13.75 0.32 8.96
C PRO A 103 -14.86 -0.72 8.72
N VAL A 104 -14.49 -2.01 8.85
CA VAL A 104 -15.47 -3.09 8.93
C VAL A 104 -16.05 -3.11 10.32
N TYR A 105 -17.38 -3.12 10.42
CA TYR A 105 -18.10 -3.14 11.70
C TYR A 105 -18.80 -4.49 11.91
N ARG A 106 -18.77 -4.97 13.15
CA ARG A 106 -19.53 -6.13 13.62
C ARG A 106 -20.15 -5.84 14.98
N GLY A 107 -21.38 -6.31 15.16
CA GLY A 107 -22.07 -6.30 16.44
C GLY A 107 -22.59 -7.70 16.73
N GLU A 108 -22.00 -8.36 17.73
CA GLU A 108 -22.34 -9.71 18.12
C GLU A 108 -22.49 -9.82 19.65
N PHE A 109 -23.54 -10.51 20.12
CA PHE A 109 -23.74 -10.81 21.53
C PHE A 109 -23.61 -9.61 22.49
N GLN A 110 -24.19 -8.46 22.12
CA GLN A 110 -24.10 -7.19 22.86
C GLN A 110 -22.66 -6.60 22.91
N ARG A 111 -21.80 -7.00 21.99
CA ARG A 111 -20.47 -6.46 21.79
C ARG A 111 -20.34 -5.92 20.38
N GLU A 112 -19.79 -4.75 20.29
CA GLU A 112 -19.53 -4.09 19.02
C GLU A 112 -18.02 -3.90 18.85
N PHE A 113 -17.56 -4.01 17.61
CA PHE A 113 -16.19 -3.62 17.27
C PHE A 113 -16.11 -3.13 15.83
N ALA A 114 -15.07 -2.34 15.57
CA ALA A 114 -14.72 -1.90 14.23
C ALA A 114 -13.23 -2.21 13.93
N LEU A 115 -12.92 -2.52 12.66
CA LEU A 115 -11.60 -2.92 12.17
C LEU A 115 -11.20 -2.11 10.95
N GLY A 116 -10.02 -1.49 11.01
CA GLY A 116 -9.28 -0.95 9.88
C GLY A 116 -8.04 -1.80 9.57
N HIS A 117 -7.77 -2.06 8.29
CA HIS A 117 -6.70 -2.95 7.82
C HIS A 117 -5.84 -2.27 6.77
N ASN A 118 -4.54 -2.23 7.00
CA ASN A 118 -3.51 -1.92 6.01
C ASN A 118 -2.67 -3.17 5.75
N GLY A 119 -2.83 -3.78 4.58
CA GLY A 119 -2.11 -4.99 4.20
C GLY A 119 -2.88 -5.89 3.24
N ASN A 120 -2.53 -7.16 3.23
CA ASN A 120 -3.18 -8.22 2.46
C ASN A 120 -2.82 -9.58 3.05
N LEU A 121 -3.83 -10.40 3.35
CA LEU A 121 -3.63 -11.77 3.82
C LEU A 121 -3.39 -12.72 2.64
N THR A 122 -2.55 -13.73 2.85
CA THR A 122 -2.22 -14.73 1.83
C THR A 122 -2.99 -16.04 1.99
N ASN A 123 -3.51 -16.36 3.18
CA ASN A 123 -4.21 -17.61 3.48
C ASN A 123 -5.73 -17.47 3.63
N THR A 124 -6.34 -16.51 2.96
CA THR A 124 -7.77 -16.20 3.09
C THR A 124 -8.70 -17.36 2.72
N GLU A 125 -8.37 -18.14 1.68
CA GLU A 125 -9.17 -19.29 1.25
C GLU A 125 -9.19 -20.40 2.31
N GLU A 126 -8.02 -20.71 2.90
CA GLU A 126 -7.88 -21.71 3.96
C GLU A 126 -8.66 -21.31 5.22
N LEU A 127 -8.52 -20.05 5.64
CA LEU A 127 -9.23 -19.51 6.80
C LEU A 127 -10.76 -19.52 6.61
N ALA A 128 -11.24 -19.17 5.42
CA ALA A 128 -12.67 -19.18 5.11
C ALA A 128 -13.23 -20.62 5.12
N GLN A 129 -12.47 -21.61 4.62
CA GLN A 129 -12.83 -23.03 4.65
C GLN A 129 -12.83 -23.58 6.08
N GLU A 130 -11.78 -23.30 6.88
CA GLU A 130 -11.70 -23.72 8.28
C GLU A 130 -12.89 -23.17 9.10
N ALA A 131 -13.29 -21.93 8.83
CA ALA A 131 -14.42 -21.29 9.47
C ALA A 131 -15.80 -21.76 8.95
N GLY A 132 -15.84 -22.64 7.95
CA GLY A 132 -17.09 -23.12 7.33
C GLY A 132 -17.90 -22.03 6.62
N MET A 133 -17.25 -20.99 6.15
CA MET A 133 -17.90 -19.87 5.47
C MET A 133 -18.34 -20.25 4.06
N LEU A 134 -19.56 -19.85 3.72
CA LEU A 134 -20.09 -20.08 2.37
C LEU A 134 -19.41 -19.15 1.36
N PRO A 135 -19.03 -19.64 0.17
CA PRO A 135 -18.48 -18.82 -0.89
C PRO A 135 -19.34 -17.60 -1.21
N GLY A 136 -18.70 -16.42 -1.34
CA GLY A 136 -19.36 -15.17 -1.71
C GLY A 136 -20.12 -14.44 -0.60
N THR A 137 -20.14 -14.96 0.60
CA THR A 137 -20.65 -14.23 1.77
C THR A 137 -19.65 -13.17 2.22
N ILE A 138 -18.38 -13.43 2.05
CA ILE A 138 -17.24 -12.58 2.38
C ILE A 138 -16.51 -12.21 1.09
N THR A 139 -16.17 -10.93 0.93
CA THR A 139 -15.62 -10.40 -0.31
C THR A 139 -14.25 -9.72 -0.14
N SER A 140 -13.76 -9.56 1.10
CA SER A 140 -12.42 -9.05 1.40
C SER A 140 -11.80 -9.79 2.57
N ASP A 141 -10.48 -9.76 2.66
CA ASP A 141 -9.71 -10.30 3.78
C ASP A 141 -10.04 -9.63 5.12
N SER A 142 -10.27 -8.32 5.10
CA SER A 142 -10.67 -7.58 6.30
C SER A 142 -12.06 -8.00 6.82
N ASP A 143 -12.99 -8.29 5.91
CA ASP A 143 -14.33 -8.81 6.23
C ASP A 143 -14.23 -10.22 6.82
N LEU A 144 -13.33 -11.06 6.26
CA LEU A 144 -13.02 -12.39 6.78
C LEU A 144 -12.47 -12.34 8.21
N VAL A 145 -11.48 -11.48 8.46
CA VAL A 145 -10.88 -11.32 9.79
C VAL A 145 -11.93 -10.84 10.80
N ALA A 146 -12.76 -9.88 10.41
CA ALA A 146 -13.85 -9.40 11.28
C ALA A 146 -14.84 -10.50 11.64
N GLU A 147 -15.18 -11.38 10.70
CA GLU A 147 -16.08 -12.52 10.94
C GLU A 147 -15.44 -13.56 11.86
N LEU A 148 -14.15 -13.89 11.66
CA LEU A 148 -13.41 -14.80 12.54
C LEU A 148 -13.35 -14.28 13.99
N ILE A 149 -13.13 -12.98 14.17
CA ILE A 149 -13.11 -12.33 15.49
C ILE A 149 -14.51 -12.38 16.12
N ALA A 150 -15.57 -12.03 15.37
CA ALA A 150 -16.95 -12.04 15.85
C ALA A 150 -17.36 -13.45 16.34
N ASN A 151 -17.07 -14.48 15.54
CA ASN A 151 -17.33 -15.88 15.93
C ASN A 151 -16.57 -16.25 17.21
N GLN A 152 -15.31 -15.82 17.37
CA GLN A 152 -14.53 -16.11 18.56
C GLN A 152 -15.07 -15.39 19.80
N ILE A 153 -15.51 -14.13 19.67
CA ILE A 153 -16.17 -13.37 20.77
C ILE A 153 -17.46 -14.07 21.17
N GLY A 154 -18.26 -14.53 20.22
CA GLY A 154 -19.49 -15.28 20.48
C GLY A 154 -19.26 -16.56 21.29
N HIS A 155 -18.23 -17.32 20.97
CA HIS A 155 -17.82 -18.50 21.73
C HIS A 155 -17.40 -18.17 23.18
N GLU A 156 -16.62 -17.09 23.35
CA GLU A 156 -16.16 -16.63 24.68
C GLU A 156 -17.33 -16.17 25.58
N SER A 157 -18.27 -15.41 25.02
CA SER A 157 -19.41 -14.84 25.74
C SER A 157 -20.36 -15.91 26.29
N ASN A 158 -20.43 -17.07 25.65
CA ASN A 158 -21.25 -18.21 26.11
C ASN A 158 -20.64 -18.92 27.34
N HIS A 159 -19.37 -18.69 27.67
CA HIS A 159 -18.68 -19.46 28.72
C HIS A 159 -18.17 -18.61 29.88
N ASN A 160 -18.05 -17.28 29.75
CA ASN A 160 -17.48 -16.39 30.74
C ASN A 160 -18.40 -15.18 31.02
N ALA A 161 -18.36 -14.67 32.25
CA ALA A 161 -18.92 -13.36 32.55
C ALA A 161 -18.14 -12.28 31.79
N SER A 162 -18.87 -11.31 31.24
CA SER A 162 -18.25 -10.19 30.50
C SER A 162 -17.34 -9.36 31.41
N ASP A 163 -16.07 -9.22 31.03
CA ASP A 163 -15.08 -8.40 31.72
C ASP A 163 -14.52 -7.26 30.84
N GLY A 164 -15.10 -7.04 29.64
CA GLY A 164 -14.70 -6.01 28.70
C GLY A 164 -13.44 -6.35 27.90
N ARG A 165 -12.93 -7.58 27.95
CA ARG A 165 -11.69 -8.01 27.26
C ARG A 165 -11.94 -9.09 26.20
N GLU A 166 -13.16 -9.21 25.73
CA GLU A 166 -13.58 -10.24 24.79
C GLU A 166 -12.86 -10.06 23.44
N LEU A 167 -12.79 -8.82 22.94
CA LEU A 167 -12.10 -8.50 21.70
C LEU A 167 -10.60 -8.85 21.79
N GLU A 168 -9.94 -8.50 22.89
CA GLU A 168 -8.54 -8.84 23.13
C GLU A 168 -8.30 -10.35 23.11
N ARG A 169 -9.11 -11.12 23.86
CA ARG A 169 -8.99 -12.58 23.89
C ARG A 169 -9.29 -13.23 22.55
N GLY A 170 -10.30 -12.71 21.82
CA GLY A 170 -10.58 -13.14 20.46
C GLY A 170 -9.40 -12.94 19.52
N LEU A 171 -8.79 -11.76 19.58
CA LEU A 171 -7.60 -11.44 18.79
C LEU A 171 -6.42 -12.38 19.12
N VAL A 172 -6.12 -12.62 20.40
CA VAL A 172 -5.01 -13.51 20.80
C VAL A 172 -5.16 -14.92 20.19
N LYS A 173 -6.40 -15.40 19.99
CA LYS A 173 -6.65 -16.72 19.39
C LYS A 173 -6.62 -16.72 17.86
N ILE A 174 -7.02 -15.62 17.22
CA ILE A 174 -7.14 -15.53 15.77
C ILE A 174 -5.81 -15.10 15.13
N LEU A 175 -5.11 -14.12 15.71
CA LEU A 175 -3.87 -13.57 15.14
C LEU A 175 -2.81 -14.61 14.76
N PRO A 176 -2.53 -15.65 15.58
CA PRO A 176 -1.55 -16.68 15.21
C PRO A 176 -1.92 -17.51 13.97
N LYS A 177 -3.18 -17.48 13.52
CA LYS A 177 -3.63 -18.20 12.33
C LYS A 177 -3.47 -17.41 11.05
N LEU A 178 -3.31 -16.07 11.14
CA LEU A 178 -3.25 -15.20 10.00
C LEU A 178 -1.85 -15.26 9.36
N GLU A 179 -1.82 -15.26 8.02
CA GLU A 179 -0.61 -15.19 7.22
C GLU A 179 -0.70 -14.04 6.21
N GLY A 180 0.46 -13.42 5.92
CA GLY A 180 0.55 -12.26 5.05
C GLY A 180 0.88 -10.98 5.79
N ALA A 181 0.53 -9.85 5.19
CA ALA A 181 0.82 -8.52 5.71
C ALA A 181 -0.42 -7.91 6.36
N PHE A 182 -0.28 -7.41 7.59
CA PHE A 182 -1.35 -6.65 8.22
C PHE A 182 -0.86 -5.70 9.32
N SER A 183 -1.27 -4.45 9.20
CA SER A 183 -1.34 -3.53 10.33
C SER A 183 -2.82 -3.24 10.58
N PHE A 184 -3.35 -3.77 11.68
CA PHE A 184 -4.72 -3.56 12.10
C PHE A 184 -4.82 -2.43 13.10
N VAL A 185 -5.89 -1.65 12.99
CA VAL A 185 -6.38 -0.80 14.07
C VAL A 185 -7.83 -1.17 14.31
N LEU A 186 -8.11 -1.61 15.54
CA LEU A 186 -9.44 -2.02 15.96
C LEU A 186 -9.93 -1.15 17.12
N MET A 187 -11.21 -1.15 17.31
CA MET A 187 -11.83 -0.58 18.51
C MET A 187 -13.02 -1.44 18.97
N ASP A 188 -13.23 -1.48 20.26
CA ASP A 188 -14.52 -1.76 20.90
C ASP A 188 -15.05 -0.47 21.53
N GLU A 189 -16.02 -0.55 22.43
CA GLU A 189 -16.63 0.60 23.08
C GLU A 189 -15.64 1.36 24.01
N ALA A 190 -14.55 0.72 24.48
CA ALA A 190 -13.66 1.23 25.52
C ALA A 190 -12.17 1.21 25.15
N HIS A 191 -11.77 0.47 24.12
CA HIS A 191 -10.38 0.23 23.75
C HIS A 191 -10.08 0.60 22.30
N ILE A 192 -8.86 1.07 22.07
CA ILE A 192 -8.21 1.08 20.75
C ILE A 192 -7.11 0.02 20.79
N ILE A 193 -7.09 -0.85 19.78
CA ILE A 193 -6.11 -1.93 19.66
C ILE A 193 -5.35 -1.76 18.34
N GLY A 194 -4.03 -1.73 18.41
CA GLY A 194 -3.15 -1.78 17.24
C GLY A 194 -2.44 -3.11 17.18
N VAL A 195 -2.38 -3.73 16.02
CA VAL A 195 -1.66 -5.00 15.80
C VAL A 195 -0.79 -4.87 14.58
N ARG A 196 0.43 -5.35 14.67
CA ARG A 196 1.34 -5.44 13.53
C ARG A 196 1.70 -6.91 13.29
N ASP A 197 1.71 -7.34 12.01
CA ASP A 197 2.06 -8.73 11.66
C ASP A 197 3.48 -9.10 12.11
N PRO A 198 3.82 -10.41 12.21
CA PRO A 198 5.12 -10.87 12.69
C PRO A 198 6.32 -10.41 11.86
N ASN A 199 6.11 -10.03 10.60
CA ASN A 199 7.13 -9.48 9.72
C ASN A 199 7.19 -7.95 9.80
N GLY A 200 6.11 -7.30 10.26
CA GLY A 200 6.01 -5.85 10.28
C GLY A 200 6.07 -5.24 8.87
N PHE A 201 5.43 -5.89 7.89
CA PHE A 201 5.46 -5.46 6.49
C PHE A 201 4.99 -4.02 6.31
N ARG A 202 3.92 -3.64 7.00
CA ARG A 202 3.35 -2.30 6.92
C ARG A 202 3.65 -1.50 8.18
N PRO A 203 3.90 -0.18 8.03
CA PRO A 203 4.21 0.65 9.18
C PRO A 203 3.00 0.86 10.08
N LEU A 204 3.27 0.95 11.38
CA LEU A 204 2.33 1.38 12.40
C LEU A 204 3.12 2.01 13.54
N CYS A 205 2.78 3.22 13.95
CA CYS A 205 3.45 3.95 15.02
C CYS A 205 2.50 4.40 16.11
N LEU A 206 3.06 4.62 17.30
CA LEU A 206 2.38 5.14 18.49
C LEU A 206 2.77 6.60 18.69
N GLY A 207 1.78 7.46 18.86
CA GLY A 207 1.92 8.85 19.24
C GLY A 207 1.21 9.19 20.55
N LYS A 208 1.65 10.26 21.20
CA LYS A 208 1.09 10.80 22.44
C LYS A 208 0.48 12.16 22.20
N LEU A 209 -0.80 12.33 22.55
CA LEU A 209 -1.48 13.62 22.75
C LEU A 209 -1.37 14.03 24.22
N ASP A 210 -1.62 15.30 24.53
CA ASP A 210 -1.63 15.81 25.92
C ASP A 210 -2.52 14.95 26.83
N ASN A 211 -3.72 14.59 26.36
CA ASN A 211 -4.67 13.74 27.07
C ASN A 211 -5.13 12.58 26.20
N GLY A 212 -4.19 11.82 25.64
CA GLY A 212 -4.60 10.71 24.79
C GLY A 212 -3.44 10.00 24.09
N TRP A 213 -3.80 9.09 23.20
CA TRP A 213 -2.87 8.27 22.43
C TRP A 213 -3.36 8.09 21.01
N VAL A 214 -2.43 7.91 20.10
CA VAL A 214 -2.71 7.76 18.67
C VAL A 214 -1.91 6.59 18.12
N LEU A 215 -2.56 5.76 17.32
CA LEU A 215 -1.93 4.79 16.42
C LEU A 215 -2.10 5.32 14.99
N ALA A 216 -1.06 5.29 14.17
CA ALA A 216 -1.14 5.71 12.79
C ALA A 216 -0.17 4.94 11.89
N SER A 217 -0.52 4.83 10.60
CA SER A 217 0.38 4.24 9.60
C SER A 217 1.65 5.05 9.41
N GLU A 218 1.60 6.39 9.52
CA GLU A 218 2.73 7.29 9.29
C GLU A 218 2.76 8.46 10.26
N THR A 219 3.96 8.98 10.55
CA THR A 219 4.17 10.11 11.46
C THR A 219 3.48 11.42 11.05
N PRO A 220 3.31 11.78 9.74
CA PRO A 220 2.53 12.97 9.38
C PRO A 220 1.07 12.97 9.84
N ALA A 221 0.50 11.80 10.10
CA ALA A 221 -0.83 11.70 10.70
C ALA A 221 -0.85 12.08 12.19
N LEU A 222 0.29 11.94 12.87
CA LEU A 222 0.50 12.43 14.24
C LEU A 222 0.72 13.93 14.23
N ASP A 223 1.59 14.42 13.35
CA ASP A 223 2.03 15.81 13.29
C ASP A 223 0.85 16.77 13.05
N ILE A 224 -0.07 16.42 12.13
CA ILE A 224 -1.20 17.27 11.78
C ILE A 224 -2.17 17.54 12.94
N ILE A 225 -2.23 16.60 13.90
CA ILE A 225 -3.09 16.71 15.10
C ILE A 225 -2.32 17.09 16.37
N GLY A 226 -1.02 17.41 16.23
CA GLY A 226 -0.15 17.80 17.35
C GLY A 226 0.23 16.66 18.29
N ALA A 227 0.15 15.42 17.84
CA ALA A 227 0.62 14.27 18.62
C ALA A 227 2.14 14.09 18.47
N HIS A 228 2.81 13.78 19.57
CA HIS A 228 4.24 13.51 19.57
C HIS A 228 4.51 12.02 19.27
N PHE A 229 5.40 11.73 18.33
CA PHE A 229 5.87 10.37 18.06
C PHE A 229 6.51 9.77 19.32
N VAL A 230 6.13 8.54 19.67
CA VAL A 230 6.69 7.79 20.80
C VAL A 230 7.61 6.69 20.30
N ARG A 231 7.09 5.79 19.43
CA ARG A 231 7.84 4.68 18.85
C ARG A 231 7.06 4.02 17.71
N GLU A 232 7.74 3.21 16.94
CA GLU A 232 7.08 2.21 16.08
C GLU A 232 6.42 1.11 16.96
N ILE A 233 5.38 0.47 16.42
CA ILE A 233 4.88 -0.80 16.96
C ILE A 233 5.77 -1.91 16.40
N ASP A 234 6.26 -2.76 17.29
CA ASP A 234 7.17 -3.83 16.89
C ASP A 234 6.46 -4.90 16.05
N PRO A 235 7.19 -5.59 15.15
CA PRO A 235 6.66 -6.76 14.45
C PRO A 235 6.13 -7.81 15.43
N GLY A 236 4.89 -8.27 15.19
CA GLY A 236 4.19 -9.22 16.06
C GLY A 236 3.57 -8.62 17.32
N GLU A 237 3.69 -7.33 17.56
CA GLU A 237 3.15 -6.66 18.75
C GLU A 237 1.66 -6.33 18.60
N MET A 238 0.92 -6.49 19.70
CA MET A 238 -0.42 -5.97 19.90
C MET A 238 -0.43 -4.94 21.04
N VAL A 239 -0.77 -3.70 20.73
CA VAL A 239 -0.90 -2.58 21.66
C VAL A 239 -2.35 -2.35 21.99
N ILE A 240 -2.68 -2.20 23.26
CA ILE A 240 -4.02 -1.90 23.76
C ILE A 240 -3.99 -0.56 24.49
N ILE A 241 -4.86 0.35 24.06
CA ILE A 241 -5.03 1.69 24.62
C ILE A 241 -6.42 1.80 25.25
N SER A 242 -6.46 2.28 26.48
CA SER A 242 -7.71 2.46 27.24
C SER A 242 -7.59 3.63 28.23
N ALA A 243 -8.60 3.83 29.07
CA ALA A 243 -8.56 4.78 30.17
C ALA A 243 -7.41 4.53 31.17
N THR A 244 -6.91 3.30 31.27
CA THR A 244 -5.79 2.93 32.14
C THR A 244 -4.42 3.16 31.52
N GLY A 245 -4.36 3.64 30.28
CA GLY A 245 -3.14 3.90 29.53
C GLY A 245 -2.87 2.90 28.41
N VAL A 246 -1.58 2.68 28.11
CA VAL A 246 -1.10 1.82 27.03
C VAL A 246 -0.45 0.58 27.61
N ARG A 247 -0.78 -0.58 27.09
CA ARG A 247 -0.10 -1.85 27.36
C ARG A 247 0.15 -2.63 26.09
N SER A 248 1.16 -3.47 26.08
CA SER A 248 1.52 -4.30 24.94
C SER A 248 1.50 -5.78 25.33
N ILE A 249 1.14 -6.62 24.39
CA ILE A 249 1.27 -8.07 24.46
C ILE A 249 1.83 -8.63 23.16
N GLN A 250 2.36 -9.85 23.22
CA GLN A 250 2.95 -10.55 22.07
C GLN A 250 2.10 -11.80 21.76
N PRO A 251 1.07 -11.69 20.89
CA PRO A 251 0.16 -12.79 20.60
C PRO A 251 0.76 -13.88 19.71
N PHE A 252 1.89 -13.61 19.05
CA PHE A 252 2.53 -14.54 18.12
C PHE A 252 3.65 -15.33 18.79
N PRO A 253 3.89 -16.59 18.37
CA PRO A 253 5.09 -17.33 18.74
C PRO A 253 6.36 -16.56 18.33
N VAL A 254 7.38 -16.54 19.19
CA VAL A 254 8.63 -15.79 18.96
C VAL A 254 9.34 -16.24 17.68
N GLU A 255 9.21 -17.51 17.33
CA GLU A 255 9.82 -18.12 16.14
C GLU A 255 9.23 -17.59 14.82
N ARG A 256 8.02 -17.03 14.87
CA ARG A 256 7.38 -16.40 13.72
C ARG A 256 7.80 -14.94 13.51
N ILE A 257 8.41 -14.31 14.50
CA ILE A 257 8.77 -12.90 14.43
C ILE A 257 10.04 -12.76 13.59
N ASN A 258 9.86 -12.20 12.37
CA ASN A 258 10.94 -11.99 11.41
C ASN A 258 10.80 -10.60 10.77
N PRO A 259 11.37 -9.56 11.40
CA PRO A 259 11.21 -8.17 10.93
C PRO A 259 11.65 -8.00 9.47
N THR A 260 10.70 -7.66 8.60
CA THR A 260 10.90 -7.48 7.14
C THR A 260 9.99 -6.38 6.61
N LEU A 261 10.27 -5.11 6.98
CA LEU A 261 9.52 -3.95 6.49
C LEU A 261 9.57 -3.90 4.95
N CYS A 262 8.46 -3.58 4.31
CA CYS A 262 8.43 -3.36 2.86
C CYS A 262 9.38 -2.22 2.46
N VAL A 263 10.39 -2.51 1.63
CA VAL A 263 11.38 -1.50 1.18
C VAL A 263 10.73 -0.40 0.34
N PHE A 264 9.59 -0.68 -0.31
CA PHE A 264 8.84 0.31 -1.08
C PHE A 264 8.19 1.40 -0.22
N GLU A 265 8.11 1.23 1.10
CA GLU A 265 7.74 2.35 1.98
C GLU A 265 8.78 3.48 1.87
N PHE A 266 10.08 3.17 1.79
CA PHE A 266 11.12 4.16 1.53
C PHE A 266 11.15 4.63 0.07
N VAL A 267 10.92 3.75 -0.90
CA VAL A 267 10.99 4.08 -2.33
C VAL A 267 9.83 4.99 -2.74
N TYR A 268 8.59 4.63 -2.37
CA TYR A 268 7.40 5.25 -2.94
C TYR A 268 6.27 5.53 -1.94
N PHE A 269 5.83 4.54 -1.11
CA PHE A 269 4.55 4.64 -0.40
C PHE A 269 4.50 5.73 0.65
N ALA A 270 5.50 5.79 1.55
CA ALA A 270 5.50 6.77 2.62
C ALA A 270 5.71 8.19 2.08
N ARG A 271 5.07 9.16 2.72
CA ARG A 271 5.31 10.57 2.42
C ARG A 271 6.77 10.94 2.69
N PRO A 272 7.34 11.92 1.95
CA PRO A 272 8.74 12.34 2.19
C PRO A 272 9.00 12.82 3.62
N ASP A 273 8.01 13.40 4.28
CA ASP A 273 8.08 13.91 5.66
C ASP A 273 7.89 12.81 6.73
N THR A 274 7.64 11.56 6.33
CA THR A 274 7.54 10.41 7.24
C THR A 274 8.90 10.02 7.80
N GLN A 275 8.90 9.59 9.07
CA GLN A 275 10.00 8.89 9.70
C GLN A 275 9.66 7.40 9.85
N LEU A 276 10.57 6.52 9.42
CA LEU A 276 10.50 5.07 9.57
C LEU A 276 11.80 4.58 10.22
N TYR A 277 11.69 3.87 11.33
CA TYR A 277 12.85 3.40 12.10
C TYR A 277 13.87 4.52 12.39
N THR A 278 13.38 5.69 12.80
CA THR A 278 14.17 6.90 13.05
C THR A 278 14.86 7.51 11.82
N GLN A 279 14.59 6.98 10.62
CA GLN A 279 15.13 7.50 9.37
C GLN A 279 14.10 8.35 8.62
N SER A 280 14.53 9.49 8.11
CA SER A 280 13.70 10.32 7.22
C SER A 280 13.59 9.67 5.85
N VAL A 281 12.36 9.48 5.39
CA VAL A 281 12.07 8.96 4.03
C VAL A 281 12.65 9.89 2.97
N HIS A 282 12.53 11.22 3.15
CA HIS A 282 13.13 12.21 2.24
C HIS A 282 14.65 12.03 2.12
N HIS A 283 15.35 11.93 3.26
CA HIS A 283 16.80 11.74 3.25
C HIS A 283 17.22 10.40 2.62
N ALA A 284 16.44 9.34 2.84
CA ALA A 284 16.69 8.05 2.19
C ALA A 284 16.60 8.18 0.67
N ARG A 285 15.55 8.84 0.15
CA ARG A 285 15.40 9.10 -1.29
C ARG A 285 16.52 9.97 -1.87
N VAL A 286 16.98 10.99 -1.13
CA VAL A 286 18.16 11.79 -1.54
C VAL A 286 19.39 10.90 -1.64
N ARG A 287 19.63 10.00 -0.65
CA ARG A 287 20.76 9.04 -0.71
C ARG A 287 20.65 8.06 -1.88
N MET A 288 19.43 7.56 -2.18
CA MET A 288 19.21 6.72 -3.37
C MET A 288 19.68 7.42 -4.64
N GLY A 289 19.38 8.71 -4.79
CA GLY A 289 19.85 9.52 -5.90
C GLY A 289 21.37 9.69 -5.93
N GLN A 290 22.01 9.91 -4.79
CA GLN A 290 23.47 10.01 -4.68
C GLN A 290 24.17 8.70 -5.04
N PHE A 291 23.68 7.55 -4.56
CA PHE A 291 24.20 6.24 -4.94
C PHE A 291 23.99 5.95 -6.42
N LEU A 292 22.85 6.30 -6.97
CA LEU A 292 22.55 6.14 -8.38
C LEU A 292 23.47 6.99 -9.26
N ALA A 293 23.81 8.20 -8.83
CA ALA A 293 24.77 9.08 -9.51
C ALA A 293 26.20 8.50 -9.54
N LYS A 294 26.64 7.88 -8.43
CA LYS A 294 27.92 7.18 -8.36
C LYS A 294 27.96 5.92 -9.23
N GLN A 295 26.85 5.18 -9.25
CA GLN A 295 26.72 3.92 -9.97
C GLN A 295 26.61 4.13 -11.49
N ALA A 296 25.87 5.14 -11.93
CA ALA A 296 25.55 5.39 -13.32
C ALA A 296 25.64 6.89 -13.67
N PRO A 297 26.84 7.49 -13.60
CA PRO A 297 27.03 8.88 -14.00
C PRO A 297 26.84 9.04 -15.52
N VAL A 298 26.43 10.23 -15.93
CA VAL A 298 26.32 10.58 -17.36
C VAL A 298 26.56 12.08 -17.56
N GLU A 299 27.07 12.46 -18.71
CA GLU A 299 27.16 13.87 -19.09
C GLU A 299 25.81 14.40 -19.53
N ALA A 300 25.32 15.43 -18.88
CA ALA A 300 24.04 16.06 -19.16
C ALA A 300 24.08 17.55 -18.77
N ASP A 301 23.08 18.30 -19.21
CA ASP A 301 22.99 19.73 -18.94
C ASP A 301 22.08 20.03 -17.74
N VAL A 302 21.08 19.18 -17.50
CA VAL A 302 20.06 19.33 -16.43
C VAL A 302 19.66 17.99 -15.85
N VAL A 303 19.50 17.94 -14.52
CA VAL A 303 18.83 16.86 -13.80
C VAL A 303 17.43 17.31 -13.40
N MET A 304 16.45 16.46 -13.62
CA MET A 304 15.05 16.68 -13.21
C MET A 304 14.45 15.42 -12.61
N GLY A 305 13.49 15.60 -11.69
CA GLY A 305 12.70 14.50 -11.12
C GLY A 305 11.32 14.40 -11.75
N VAL A 306 10.82 13.18 -11.85
CA VAL A 306 9.40 12.96 -12.16
C VAL A 306 8.57 13.32 -10.90
N PRO A 307 7.66 14.30 -10.98
CA PRO A 307 6.93 14.73 -9.80
C PRO A 307 5.85 13.71 -9.37
N GLU A 308 5.70 13.45 -8.05
CA GLU A 308 6.47 14.09 -6.99
C GLU A 308 7.52 13.14 -6.38
N SER A 309 7.40 11.83 -6.60
CA SER A 309 8.22 10.76 -6.00
C SER A 309 9.70 10.80 -6.40
N GLY A 310 10.00 11.12 -7.65
CA GLY A 310 11.37 11.19 -8.16
C GLY A 310 12.16 12.44 -7.74
N ILE A 311 11.50 13.47 -7.20
CA ILE A 311 12.15 14.76 -6.89
C ILE A 311 13.31 14.62 -5.89
N PRO A 312 13.17 13.99 -4.71
CA PRO A 312 14.27 13.92 -3.74
C PRO A 312 15.47 13.14 -4.27
N ALA A 313 15.24 12.07 -5.04
CA ALA A 313 16.31 11.30 -5.67
C ALA A 313 17.01 12.11 -6.77
N ALA A 314 16.28 12.91 -7.55
CA ALA A 314 16.84 13.80 -8.54
C ALA A 314 17.72 14.89 -7.91
N GLU A 315 17.31 15.47 -6.79
CA GLU A 315 18.13 16.42 -6.04
C GLU A 315 19.43 15.77 -5.53
N GLY A 316 19.33 14.54 -5.00
CA GLY A 316 20.48 13.75 -4.57
C GLY A 316 21.45 13.45 -5.72
N TYR A 317 20.91 13.02 -6.86
CA TYR A 317 21.68 12.75 -8.08
C TYR A 317 22.40 14.01 -8.58
N ALA A 318 21.67 15.11 -8.72
CA ALA A 318 22.21 16.39 -9.20
C ALA A 318 23.35 16.91 -8.32
N LYS A 319 23.18 16.83 -7.00
CA LYS A 319 24.19 17.26 -6.03
C LYS A 319 25.48 16.43 -6.14
N GLU A 320 25.37 15.12 -6.31
CA GLU A 320 26.52 14.22 -6.39
C GLU A 320 27.32 14.42 -7.67
N ILE A 321 26.66 14.51 -8.83
CA ILE A 321 27.30 14.63 -10.14
C ILE A 321 27.61 16.09 -10.50
N LYS A 322 27.14 17.06 -9.69
CA LYS A 322 27.35 18.52 -9.88
C LYS A 322 26.78 19.08 -11.19
N ILE A 323 25.67 18.53 -11.64
CA ILE A 323 24.84 19.06 -12.71
C ILE A 323 23.68 19.83 -12.09
N PRO A 324 23.24 20.99 -12.65
CA PRO A 324 22.12 21.74 -12.12
C PRO A 324 20.85 20.92 -12.04
N TYR A 325 20.14 21.00 -10.92
CA TYR A 325 18.75 20.53 -10.80
C TYR A 325 17.79 21.61 -11.28
N ALA A 326 16.83 21.25 -12.12
CA ALA A 326 15.73 22.12 -12.49
C ALA A 326 14.43 21.34 -12.65
N GLN A 327 13.31 21.98 -12.39
CA GLN A 327 12.00 21.41 -12.64
C GLN A 327 11.72 21.39 -14.16
N GLY A 328 11.59 20.20 -14.74
CA GLY A 328 11.24 20.02 -16.16
C GLY A 328 9.77 19.63 -16.38
N LEU A 329 9.10 19.10 -15.34
CA LEU A 329 7.70 18.69 -15.38
C LEU A 329 6.91 19.34 -14.26
N VAL A 330 5.68 19.75 -14.55
CA VAL A 330 4.72 20.26 -13.57
C VAL A 330 3.55 19.31 -13.48
N LYS A 331 3.24 18.84 -12.27
CA LYS A 331 2.06 18.01 -12.01
C LYS A 331 0.82 18.89 -11.82
N ASN A 332 -0.25 18.56 -12.52
CA ASN A 332 -1.55 19.19 -12.29
C ASN A 332 -2.18 18.64 -11.00
N ARG A 333 -2.26 19.48 -9.97
CA ARG A 333 -2.76 19.11 -8.63
C ARG A 333 -4.27 18.87 -8.57
N TYR A 334 -5.01 19.36 -9.57
CA TYR A 334 -6.49 19.31 -9.59
C TYR A 334 -7.03 18.09 -10.33
N ILE A 335 -6.18 17.30 -10.98
CA ILE A 335 -6.60 16.07 -11.66
C ILE A 335 -6.41 14.90 -10.72
N GLY A 336 -7.53 14.42 -10.17
CA GLY A 336 -7.60 13.17 -9.41
C GLY A 336 -7.54 11.93 -10.32
N ARG A 337 -7.51 10.73 -9.70
CA ARG A 337 -7.47 9.42 -10.39
C ARG A 337 -8.79 9.02 -11.07
N THR A 338 -9.83 9.85 -11.02
CA THR A 338 -11.21 9.53 -11.44
C THR A 338 -11.50 9.67 -12.93
N PHE A 339 -10.51 9.94 -13.78
CA PHE A 339 -10.76 10.05 -15.22
C PHE A 339 -10.63 8.68 -15.88
N ILE A 340 -11.76 8.04 -16.20
CA ILE A 340 -11.84 6.76 -16.93
C ILE A 340 -11.78 7.07 -18.42
N ALA A 341 -10.75 6.56 -19.13
CA ALA A 341 -10.62 6.72 -20.57
C ALA A 341 -11.01 5.42 -21.28
N PRO A 342 -12.03 5.44 -22.13
CA PRO A 342 -12.53 4.26 -22.81
C PRO A 342 -11.64 3.76 -23.96
N ASN A 343 -10.62 4.50 -24.40
CA ASN A 343 -9.73 4.09 -25.49
C ASN A 343 -8.27 4.53 -25.27
N GLN A 344 -7.36 3.99 -26.10
CA GLN A 344 -5.92 4.19 -25.98
C GLN A 344 -5.45 5.63 -26.30
N GLU A 345 -6.17 6.37 -27.14
CA GLU A 345 -5.88 7.78 -27.44
C GLU A 345 -6.17 8.67 -26.23
N LEU A 346 -7.26 8.39 -25.50
CA LEU A 346 -7.58 9.09 -24.26
C LEU A 346 -6.62 8.72 -23.12
N ARG A 347 -5.98 7.53 -23.15
CA ARG A 347 -4.94 7.17 -22.19
C ARG A 347 -3.67 8.03 -22.35
N SER A 348 -3.26 8.30 -23.58
CA SER A 348 -2.12 9.21 -23.86
C SER A 348 -2.43 10.65 -23.45
N LEU A 349 -3.68 11.09 -23.58
CA LEU A 349 -4.16 12.37 -23.05
C LEU A 349 -4.09 12.42 -21.51
N GLY A 350 -4.30 11.30 -20.83
CA GLY A 350 -4.25 11.21 -19.36
C GLY A 350 -2.90 11.61 -18.78
N VAL A 351 -1.78 11.20 -19.41
CA VAL A 351 -0.44 11.62 -18.98
C VAL A 351 -0.26 13.13 -19.19
N ARG A 352 -0.69 13.66 -20.33
CA ARG A 352 -0.65 15.10 -20.65
C ARG A 352 -1.53 15.95 -19.73
N MET A 353 -2.64 15.39 -19.25
CA MET A 353 -3.49 16.07 -18.27
C MET A 353 -2.81 16.15 -16.90
N LYS A 354 -2.06 15.09 -16.52
CA LYS A 354 -1.36 15.00 -15.23
C LYS A 354 -0.05 15.76 -15.19
N LEU A 355 0.72 15.73 -16.29
CA LEU A 355 2.08 16.26 -16.37
C LEU A 355 2.20 17.22 -17.56
N ASN A 356 2.78 18.41 -17.32
CA ASN A 356 3.09 19.40 -18.34
C ASN A 356 4.60 19.68 -18.40
N PRO A 357 5.22 19.66 -19.61
CA PRO A 357 6.63 19.94 -19.77
C PRO A 357 6.93 21.44 -19.72
N LEU A 358 7.97 21.82 -19.02
CA LEU A 358 8.53 23.16 -19.03
C LEU A 358 9.55 23.27 -20.17
N ARG A 359 9.10 23.79 -21.32
CA ARG A 359 9.90 23.83 -22.57
C ARG A 359 11.20 24.58 -22.41
N ASP A 360 11.24 25.65 -21.63
CA ASP A 360 12.43 26.47 -21.39
C ASP A 360 13.54 25.68 -20.67
N THR A 361 13.17 24.70 -19.83
CA THR A 361 14.09 23.80 -19.15
C THR A 361 14.55 22.65 -20.05
N ILE A 362 13.67 22.17 -20.94
CA ILE A 362 13.85 20.93 -21.70
C ILE A 362 14.52 21.16 -23.05
N SER A 363 14.08 22.19 -23.78
CA SER A 363 14.46 22.38 -25.18
C SER A 363 15.96 22.58 -25.37
N GLY A 364 16.56 21.73 -26.21
CA GLY A 364 17.99 21.77 -26.57
C GLY A 364 18.92 21.17 -25.51
N ASN A 365 18.40 20.73 -24.35
CA ASN A 365 19.21 20.18 -23.27
C ASN A 365 19.26 18.64 -23.29
N ARG A 366 20.41 18.09 -22.82
CA ARG A 366 20.57 16.70 -22.45
C ARG A 366 20.04 16.55 -21.01
N LEU A 367 19.06 15.68 -20.80
CA LEU A 367 18.33 15.55 -19.55
C LEU A 367 18.74 14.27 -18.82
N VAL A 368 18.99 14.37 -17.52
CA VAL A 368 18.84 13.23 -16.61
C VAL A 368 17.45 13.30 -16.00
N VAL A 369 16.63 12.30 -16.25
CA VAL A 369 15.26 12.19 -15.71
C VAL A 369 15.27 11.10 -14.65
N VAL A 370 15.02 11.48 -13.39
CA VAL A 370 15.03 10.56 -12.26
C VAL A 370 13.60 10.22 -11.85
N ASP A 371 13.30 8.93 -11.75
CA ASP A 371 12.01 8.41 -11.26
C ASP A 371 12.24 7.37 -10.16
N ASP A 372 11.18 7.02 -9.41
CA ASP A 372 11.25 6.02 -8.33
C ASP A 372 11.31 4.58 -8.86
N SER A 373 10.43 4.23 -9.80
CA SER A 373 10.27 2.86 -10.30
C SER A 373 9.62 2.82 -11.69
N ILE A 374 9.81 1.72 -12.41
CA ILE A 374 9.08 1.38 -13.63
C ILE A 374 8.40 0.03 -13.44
N VAL A 375 7.06 0.00 -13.53
CA VAL A 375 6.27 -1.23 -13.37
C VAL A 375 5.85 -1.79 -14.74
N ARG A 376 4.96 -1.10 -15.46
CA ARG A 376 4.48 -1.49 -16.80
C ARG A 376 5.15 -0.70 -17.93
N GLY A 377 5.71 0.47 -17.64
CA GLY A 377 6.43 1.34 -18.57
C GLY A 377 5.57 2.17 -19.53
N THR A 378 4.24 2.07 -19.48
CA THR A 378 3.33 2.79 -20.40
C THR A 378 3.32 4.28 -20.12
N THR A 379 3.25 4.69 -18.87
CA THR A 379 3.31 6.10 -18.43
C THR A 379 4.68 6.69 -18.68
N THR A 380 5.75 5.94 -18.36
CA THR A 380 7.14 6.38 -18.58
C THR A 380 7.40 6.62 -20.08
N ARG A 381 6.94 5.71 -20.94
CA ARG A 381 7.07 5.86 -22.41
C ARG A 381 6.34 7.10 -22.92
N ALA A 382 5.11 7.33 -22.45
CA ALA A 382 4.32 8.50 -22.84
C ALA A 382 4.98 9.81 -22.35
N MET A 383 5.57 9.80 -21.15
CA MET A 383 6.33 10.93 -20.62
C MET A 383 7.60 11.20 -21.44
N VAL A 384 8.38 10.17 -21.78
CA VAL A 384 9.57 10.30 -22.63
C VAL A 384 9.21 10.92 -23.98
N LYS A 385 8.14 10.42 -24.64
CA LYS A 385 7.63 11.02 -25.88
C LYS A 385 7.30 12.50 -25.71
N MET A 386 6.67 12.89 -24.61
CA MET A 386 6.33 14.28 -24.31
C MET A 386 7.59 15.14 -24.12
N LEU A 387 8.65 14.62 -23.48
CA LEU A 387 9.94 15.31 -23.32
C LEU A 387 10.65 15.49 -24.68
N ARG A 388 10.63 14.47 -25.55
CA ARG A 388 11.13 14.58 -26.94
C ARG A 388 10.38 15.66 -27.74
N GLU A 389 9.04 15.67 -27.67
CA GLU A 389 8.19 16.68 -28.30
C GLU A 389 8.43 18.11 -27.74
N ALA A 390 8.88 18.21 -26.48
CA ALA A 390 9.29 19.47 -25.86
C ALA A 390 10.67 19.94 -26.29
N GLY A 391 11.45 19.12 -27.06
CA GLY A 391 12.73 19.47 -27.64
C GLY A 391 13.93 18.95 -26.85
N ALA A 392 13.79 17.94 -26.00
CA ALA A 392 14.92 17.28 -25.34
C ALA A 392 15.91 16.73 -26.37
N LYS A 393 17.19 17.03 -26.20
CA LYS A 393 18.28 16.57 -27.08
C LYS A 393 18.65 15.12 -26.77
N GLU A 394 18.83 14.81 -25.51
CA GLU A 394 19.08 13.47 -24.98
C GLU A 394 18.25 13.27 -23.71
N ILE A 395 17.85 12.02 -23.44
CA ILE A 395 17.09 11.63 -22.24
C ILE A 395 17.77 10.43 -21.58
N HIS A 396 18.32 10.63 -20.41
CA HIS A 396 18.98 9.61 -19.61
C HIS A 396 18.10 9.28 -18.42
N MET A 397 17.38 8.13 -18.46
CA MET A 397 16.53 7.69 -17.37
C MET A 397 17.35 7.07 -16.23
N ARG A 398 17.05 7.47 -15.02
CA ARG A 398 17.67 6.97 -13.78
C ARG A 398 16.57 6.59 -12.79
N ILE A 399 16.52 5.31 -12.43
CA ILE A 399 15.47 4.77 -11.57
C ILE A 399 16.05 4.48 -10.19
N SER A 400 15.49 5.11 -9.17
CA SER A 400 16.00 5.04 -7.79
C SER A 400 15.62 3.76 -7.02
N SER A 401 15.06 2.77 -7.71
CA SER A 401 14.89 1.39 -7.24
C SER A 401 15.51 0.39 -8.21
N PRO A 402 15.71 -0.88 -7.80
CA PRO A 402 16.00 -1.98 -8.72
C PRO A 402 14.83 -2.27 -9.67
N PRO A 403 15.04 -3.05 -10.76
CA PRO A 403 13.98 -3.48 -11.66
C PRO A 403 12.89 -4.26 -10.93
N TYR A 404 11.62 -3.87 -11.14
CA TYR A 404 10.45 -4.52 -10.55
C TYR A 404 10.07 -5.76 -11.36
N ARG A 405 10.34 -6.97 -10.82
CA ARG A 405 10.27 -8.23 -11.59
C ARG A 405 9.19 -9.21 -11.14
N TRP A 406 8.68 -9.08 -9.91
CA TRP A 406 7.78 -10.02 -9.30
C TRP A 406 6.55 -9.32 -8.72
N PRO A 407 5.36 -9.94 -8.80
CA PRO A 407 4.16 -9.34 -8.20
C PRO A 407 4.30 -9.24 -6.68
N CYS A 408 3.59 -8.31 -6.07
CA CYS A 408 3.49 -8.21 -4.62
C CYS A 408 2.20 -8.87 -4.14
N PHE A 409 2.30 -9.61 -3.01
CA PHE A 409 1.16 -10.25 -2.35
C PHE A 409 0.87 -9.69 -0.95
N TYR A 410 1.63 -8.66 -0.52
CA TYR A 410 1.60 -8.10 0.83
C TYR A 410 0.99 -6.69 0.89
N GLY A 411 0.07 -6.39 -0.02
CA GLY A 411 -0.73 -5.16 0.02
C GLY A 411 -0.32 -4.06 -0.96
N MET A 412 0.42 -4.41 -2.04
CA MET A 412 0.58 -3.57 -3.23
C MET A 412 -0.19 -4.21 -4.38
N ASP A 413 -1.11 -3.48 -5.00
CA ASP A 413 -1.82 -3.96 -6.19
C ASP A 413 -0.90 -3.86 -7.40
N THR A 414 -0.20 -4.95 -7.69
CA THR A 414 0.59 -5.10 -8.89
C THR A 414 -0.05 -6.17 -9.76
N GLY A 415 -0.12 -5.91 -11.03
CA GLY A 415 -0.66 -6.86 -12.01
C GLY A 415 0.04 -8.22 -11.98
N THR A 416 -0.39 -9.10 -12.84
CA THR A 416 0.25 -10.39 -13.05
C THR A 416 1.71 -10.21 -13.51
N ARG A 417 2.55 -11.20 -13.29
CA ARG A 417 3.97 -11.15 -13.70
C ARG A 417 4.15 -10.82 -15.19
N SER A 418 3.21 -11.25 -16.04
CA SER A 418 3.21 -10.93 -17.48
C SER A 418 3.05 -9.46 -17.81
N GLU A 419 2.48 -8.64 -16.90
CA GLU A 419 2.32 -7.20 -17.07
C GLU A 419 3.55 -6.40 -16.63
N LEU A 420 4.46 -7.03 -15.88
CA LEU A 420 5.66 -6.36 -15.35
C LEU A 420 6.73 -6.25 -16.44
N LEU A 421 7.13 -5.03 -16.78
CA LEU A 421 8.06 -4.76 -17.88
C LEU A 421 9.41 -5.48 -17.66
N ALA A 422 9.98 -5.36 -16.47
CA ALA A 422 11.28 -5.95 -16.14
C ALA A 422 11.23 -7.47 -15.85
N ALA A 423 10.04 -8.10 -15.80
CA ALA A 423 9.91 -9.55 -15.79
C ALA A 423 10.05 -10.16 -17.19
N ASN A 424 9.78 -9.38 -18.24
CA ASN A 424 9.73 -9.85 -19.62
C ASN A 424 10.88 -9.33 -20.48
N LEU A 425 11.46 -8.17 -20.13
CA LEU A 425 12.50 -7.52 -20.91
C LEU A 425 13.77 -7.29 -20.09
N THR A 426 14.91 -7.35 -20.75
CA THR A 426 16.20 -6.92 -20.21
C THR A 426 16.26 -5.39 -20.09
N VAL A 427 17.20 -4.86 -19.31
CA VAL A 427 17.35 -3.41 -19.15
C VAL A 427 17.61 -2.71 -20.50
N GLN A 428 18.35 -3.33 -21.42
CA GLN A 428 18.59 -2.79 -22.75
C GLN A 428 17.31 -2.76 -23.59
N GLU A 429 16.52 -3.84 -23.57
CA GLU A 429 15.22 -3.86 -24.28
C GLU A 429 14.22 -2.87 -23.68
N ILE A 430 14.25 -2.63 -22.36
CA ILE A 430 13.46 -1.58 -21.72
C ILE A 430 13.92 -0.19 -22.18
N GLN A 431 15.22 0.05 -22.27
CA GLN A 431 15.78 1.29 -22.79
C GLN A 431 15.27 1.57 -24.22
N ASP A 432 15.34 0.56 -25.08
CA ASP A 432 14.89 0.65 -26.47
C ASP A 432 13.35 0.86 -26.54
N TYR A 433 12.58 0.15 -25.70
CA TYR A 433 11.12 0.30 -25.62
C TYR A 433 10.69 1.71 -25.18
N LEU A 434 11.44 2.32 -24.25
CA LEU A 434 11.16 3.66 -23.73
C LEU A 434 11.65 4.77 -24.66
N ASP A 435 12.48 4.47 -25.65
CA ASP A 435 13.13 5.44 -26.56
C ASP A 435 14.00 6.47 -25.82
N VAL A 436 14.84 5.97 -24.90
CA VAL A 436 15.78 6.80 -24.13
C VAL A 436 17.22 6.49 -24.48
N ASP A 437 18.12 7.51 -24.35
CA ASP A 437 19.53 7.40 -24.74
C ASP A 437 20.32 6.52 -23.74
N SER A 438 19.90 6.47 -22.48
CA SER A 438 20.42 5.51 -21.51
C SER A 438 19.43 5.24 -20.38
N LEU A 439 19.47 4.03 -19.82
CA LEU A 439 18.67 3.61 -18.68
C LEU A 439 19.55 2.96 -17.62
N ALA A 440 19.40 3.35 -16.36
CA ALA A 440 20.02 2.67 -15.24
C ALA A 440 19.10 2.62 -14.04
N TYR A 441 19.13 1.50 -13.33
CA TYR A 441 18.42 1.24 -12.09
C TYR A 441 19.40 1.21 -10.92
N LEU A 442 18.98 1.64 -9.74
CA LEU A 442 19.75 1.47 -8.52
C LEU A 442 19.89 -0.03 -8.19
N THR A 443 21.04 -0.46 -7.67
CA THR A 443 21.21 -1.83 -7.19
C THR A 443 20.46 -2.03 -5.86
N LEU A 444 20.12 -3.30 -5.53
CA LEU A 444 19.46 -3.61 -4.26
C LEU A 444 20.33 -3.24 -3.06
N ASP A 445 21.62 -3.52 -3.10
CA ASP A 445 22.55 -3.20 -2.00
C ASP A 445 22.57 -1.68 -1.73
N ASN A 446 22.68 -0.87 -2.80
CA ASN A 446 22.64 0.58 -2.69
C ASN A 446 21.28 1.11 -2.21
N LEU A 447 20.17 0.46 -2.61
CA LEU A 447 18.85 0.78 -2.10
C LEU A 447 18.76 0.55 -0.60
N LEU A 448 19.17 -0.63 -0.13
CA LEU A 448 19.14 -0.98 1.29
C LEU A 448 20.05 -0.06 2.11
N GLU A 449 21.28 0.20 1.63
CA GLU A 449 22.20 1.13 2.28
C GLU A 449 21.62 2.57 2.34
N ALA A 450 20.93 3.01 1.29
CA ALA A 450 20.31 4.34 1.27
C ALA A 450 19.21 4.52 2.32
N THR A 451 18.55 3.46 2.79
CA THR A 451 17.55 3.57 3.87
C THR A 451 18.21 4.06 5.18
N GLY A 452 19.46 3.74 5.41
CA GLY A 452 20.21 4.11 6.62
C GLY A 452 19.81 3.31 7.87
N THR A 453 19.06 2.21 7.69
CA THR A 453 18.65 1.33 8.80
C THR A 453 19.67 0.19 8.92
N ASN A 454 20.47 0.19 9.98
CA ASN A 454 21.63 -0.70 10.10
C ASN A 454 21.28 -2.16 10.45
N ASN A 455 20.04 -2.50 10.82
CA ASN A 455 19.66 -3.84 11.27
C ASN A 455 18.20 -4.22 10.97
N ALA A 456 17.47 -3.46 10.18
CA ALA A 456 16.12 -3.84 9.81
C ALA A 456 16.16 -4.77 8.61
N GLY A 457 15.60 -5.97 8.73
CA GLY A 457 15.27 -6.78 7.57
C GLY A 457 14.27 -6.05 6.68
N PHE A 458 14.40 -6.23 5.36
CA PHE A 458 13.47 -5.67 4.40
C PHE A 458 12.83 -6.75 3.54
N CYS A 459 11.54 -6.62 3.28
CA CYS A 459 10.90 -7.32 2.20
C CYS A 459 11.27 -6.62 0.88
N SER A 460 11.96 -7.35 0.02
CA SER A 460 12.30 -6.95 -1.35
C SER A 460 11.79 -7.96 -2.39
N ALA A 461 10.76 -8.74 -2.03
CA ALA A 461 10.24 -9.86 -2.85
C ALA A 461 9.85 -9.45 -4.27
N CYS A 462 9.26 -8.26 -4.45
CA CYS A 462 8.93 -7.71 -5.76
C CYS A 462 10.15 -7.44 -6.66
N LEU A 463 11.34 -7.34 -6.08
CA LEU A 463 12.62 -7.15 -6.77
C LEU A 463 13.39 -8.46 -6.97
N THR A 464 13.37 -9.36 -5.97
CA THR A 464 14.19 -10.58 -5.90
C THR A 464 13.44 -11.86 -6.23
N GLY A 465 12.15 -11.94 -5.91
CA GLY A 465 11.34 -13.16 -5.93
C GLY A 465 11.37 -13.95 -4.61
N ASP A 466 12.10 -13.48 -3.60
CA ASP A 466 12.20 -14.13 -2.30
C ASP A 466 11.11 -13.60 -1.37
N TYR A 467 10.05 -14.40 -1.19
CA TYR A 467 8.91 -14.02 -0.37
C TYR A 467 9.09 -14.48 1.08
N PRO A 468 9.02 -13.57 2.07
CA PRO A 468 9.17 -13.93 3.50
C PRO A 468 8.07 -14.83 4.06
N VAL A 469 6.88 -14.84 3.45
CA VAL A 469 5.74 -15.70 3.79
C VAL A 469 5.35 -16.47 2.53
N ASP A 470 4.96 -17.72 2.68
CA ASP A 470 4.57 -18.58 1.58
C ASP A 470 3.36 -18.00 0.82
N ILE A 471 3.42 -18.09 -0.50
CA ILE A 471 2.36 -17.61 -1.39
C ILE A 471 1.62 -18.79 -1.99
N PRO A 472 0.31 -18.94 -1.76
CA PRO A 472 -0.51 -19.95 -2.39
C PRO A 472 -0.50 -19.83 -3.92
N VAL A 473 -0.43 -20.97 -4.62
CA VAL A 473 -0.32 -21.03 -6.09
C VAL A 473 -1.50 -20.33 -6.81
N ASN A 474 -2.67 -20.30 -6.18
CA ASN A 474 -3.91 -19.76 -6.75
C ASN A 474 -4.31 -18.39 -6.19
N LEU A 475 -3.41 -17.69 -5.51
CA LEU A 475 -3.77 -16.39 -4.91
C LEU A 475 -4.11 -15.37 -5.99
N SER A 476 -5.35 -14.88 -5.99
CA SER A 476 -5.83 -13.79 -6.85
C SER A 476 -6.55 -12.72 -6.05
N LYS A 477 -6.62 -11.49 -6.57
CA LYS A 477 -7.32 -10.36 -5.94
C LYS A 477 -8.80 -10.67 -5.66
N LYS A 478 -9.44 -11.47 -6.50
CA LYS A 478 -10.87 -11.82 -6.43
C LYS A 478 -11.12 -13.23 -5.88
N ILE A 479 -10.14 -13.84 -5.20
CA ILE A 479 -10.22 -15.25 -4.76
C ILE A 479 -11.48 -15.54 -3.93
N LEU A 480 -11.89 -14.61 -3.08
CA LEU A 480 -13.11 -14.74 -2.26
C LEU A 480 -14.41 -14.47 -3.05
N GLU A 481 -14.33 -13.70 -4.14
CA GLU A 481 -15.48 -13.40 -5.01
C GLU A 481 -15.70 -14.50 -6.08
N GLU A 482 -14.62 -15.10 -6.61
CA GLU A 482 -14.67 -16.09 -7.70
C GLU A 482 -15.12 -17.49 -7.26
N SER A 483 -15.08 -17.80 -5.98
CA SER A 483 -15.56 -19.08 -5.44
C SER A 483 -17.05 -19.36 -5.69
N ILE A 484 -17.83 -18.38 -6.13
CA ILE A 484 -19.27 -18.52 -6.47
C ILE A 484 -19.48 -19.21 -7.84
N HIS A 485 -18.48 -19.27 -8.73
CA HIS A 485 -18.68 -19.63 -10.13
C HIS A 485 -17.84 -20.83 -10.65
N LYS A 486 -17.17 -21.58 -9.79
CA LYS A 486 -16.54 -22.85 -10.24
C LYS A 486 -17.57 -23.98 -10.22
N PRO A 487 -18.02 -24.51 -11.40
CA PRO A 487 -18.76 -25.76 -11.41
C PRO A 487 -17.82 -26.85 -10.86
N GLU A 488 -18.36 -27.71 -9.97
CA GLU A 488 -17.67 -28.91 -9.47
C GLU A 488 -17.09 -29.67 -10.67
N LYS A 489 -15.77 -29.63 -10.83
CA LYS A 489 -15.10 -30.58 -11.72
C LYS A 489 -15.12 -31.91 -11.02
N SER A 490 -16.00 -32.80 -11.50
CA SER A 490 -16.05 -34.19 -11.15
C SER A 490 -14.65 -34.79 -11.07
N SER A 491 -14.32 -35.35 -9.93
CA SER A 491 -13.13 -36.13 -9.68
C SER A 491 -13.18 -37.44 -10.51
N ALA A 492 -12.76 -37.37 -11.79
CA ALA A 492 -12.41 -38.53 -12.55
C ALA A 492 -11.51 -38.13 -13.72
N THR A 493 -10.30 -38.68 -13.73
CA THR A 493 -9.44 -38.84 -14.90
C THR A 493 -8.64 -37.61 -15.36
N GLN A 494 -7.52 -37.35 -14.69
CA GLN A 494 -6.31 -36.83 -15.37
C GLN A 494 -5.01 -37.15 -14.59
N ARG A 495 -4.75 -38.46 -14.39
CA ARG A 495 -3.40 -39.01 -14.36
C ARG A 495 -3.20 -39.70 -15.68
N GLU A 496 -2.59 -39.02 -16.63
CA GLU A 496 -1.89 -39.49 -17.84
C GLU A 496 -1.93 -38.37 -18.88
N LYS A 497 -0.84 -37.66 -19.01
CA LYS A 497 -0.27 -37.02 -20.21
C LYS A 497 0.60 -35.82 -19.85
N ILE A 498 1.67 -36.09 -19.11
CA ILE A 498 2.87 -35.24 -19.15
C ILE A 498 4.03 -36.19 -19.49
N SER A 499 4.06 -36.65 -20.73
CA SER A 499 5.25 -37.17 -21.42
C SER A 499 4.92 -37.24 -22.90
N GLY A 500 5.47 -36.29 -23.67
CA GLY A 500 5.36 -36.31 -25.14
C GLY A 500 4.77 -35.05 -25.72
N GLY A 501 5.64 -34.11 -26.10
CA GLY A 501 5.19 -32.97 -26.90
C GLY A 501 6.09 -31.73 -26.90
N ILE A 502 7.40 -31.94 -26.81
CA ILE A 502 8.37 -30.94 -27.27
C ILE A 502 8.99 -31.50 -28.55
N GLN A 503 8.36 -31.18 -29.67
CA GLN A 503 8.95 -31.13 -31.01
C GLN A 503 7.82 -30.98 -32.02
N GLN A 504 7.90 -29.95 -32.81
CA GLN A 504 7.12 -29.58 -33.99
C GLN A 504 6.22 -28.36 -33.80
N SER A 505 6.75 -27.19 -34.12
CA SER A 505 6.20 -26.21 -35.06
C SER A 505 7.09 -24.94 -35.13
N PHE A 506 8.25 -25.12 -35.75
CA PHE A 506 8.96 -24.04 -36.42
C PHE A 506 9.06 -24.45 -37.90
N SER A 507 8.04 -24.13 -38.66
CA SER A 507 8.08 -24.00 -40.12
C SER A 507 6.66 -23.71 -40.57
N GLU A 508 6.48 -22.54 -41.08
CA GLU A 508 5.41 -22.02 -41.93
C GLU A 508 4.93 -20.62 -41.50
N ILE A 509 5.74 -19.63 -41.82
CA ILE A 509 5.28 -18.30 -42.27
C ILE A 509 6.38 -17.80 -43.23
N HIS A 510 6.30 -18.22 -44.46
CA HIS A 510 6.78 -17.57 -45.66
C HIS A 510 5.87 -18.01 -46.80
N GLU A 511 4.88 -17.18 -47.09
CA GLU A 511 4.41 -16.76 -48.41
C GLU A 511 3.47 -15.55 -48.22
#